data_d3a5cf7d28680d6752804555b7228c52
#
_entry.id   d3a5cf7d28680d6752804555b7228c52
#
_cell.length_a   1.000
_cell.length_b   1.000
_cell.length_c   1.000
_cell.angle_alpha   90.00
_cell.angle_beta   90.00
_cell.angle_gamma   90.00
#
_symmetry.space_group_name_H-M   'P 1'
#
loop_
_entity.id
_entity.type
_entity.pdbx_description
1 polymer ?
#
loop_
_entity_poly.entity_id
_entity_poly.type
_entity_poly.pdbx_seq_one_letter_code
_entity_poly.pdbx_strand_id
1 'polypeptide(L)'
;NTKRYLNLFCEVIDRMMPDPDRDISEKDDVLDVIRHQRLERNAMNEQQEESMGEVAEVFPPTLLRRYMLYFRPPSRTASLPVRAIRGAHLGKLLSVRGIVTRISDVKPSILVDAYACDVCGAEVFQEVTGQQYMPLTFCTSRVCVTNRTRAPLYPQARASKFLAYQEIRIQEMTDRKSV
;
A
#
# COMPACT_ATOMS: atom_id res chain seq x y z
N ASN A 1 0.27 -18.52 -5.68
CA ASN A 1 0.47 -17.37 -4.77
C ASN A 1 -0.21 -16.14 -5.36
N THR A 2 -1.49 -15.93 -5.03
CA THR A 2 -2.34 -14.86 -5.59
C THR A 2 -1.72 -13.47 -5.39
N LYS A 3 -1.10 -13.21 -4.24
CA LYS A 3 -0.49 -11.91 -3.93
C LYS A 3 0.62 -11.53 -4.92
N ARG A 4 1.43 -12.52 -5.36
CA ARG A 4 2.47 -12.28 -6.37
C ARG A 4 1.87 -11.85 -7.71
N TYR A 5 0.79 -12.51 -8.13
CA TYR A 5 0.12 -12.14 -9.39
C TYR A 5 -0.53 -10.77 -9.32
N LEU A 6 -1.14 -10.42 -8.18
CA LEU A 6 -1.67 -9.08 -7.93
C LEU A 6 -0.58 -8.01 -8.11
N ASN A 7 0.59 -8.23 -7.52
CA ASN A 7 1.71 -7.29 -7.65
C ASN A 7 2.20 -7.18 -9.10
N LEU A 8 2.31 -8.30 -9.83
CA LEU A 8 2.68 -8.28 -11.24
C LEU A 8 1.67 -7.50 -12.11
N PHE A 9 0.36 -7.68 -11.85
CA PHE A 9 -0.66 -6.89 -12.55
C PHE A 9 -0.52 -5.41 -12.25
N CYS A 10 -0.28 -5.05 -10.98
CA CYS A 10 -0.05 -3.65 -10.62
C CYS A 10 1.19 -3.08 -11.31
N GLU A 11 2.30 -3.81 -11.37
CA GLU A 11 3.52 -3.36 -12.07
C GLU A 11 3.28 -3.14 -13.57
N VAL A 12 2.52 -4.03 -14.21
CA VAL A 12 2.18 -3.88 -15.63
C VAL A 12 1.29 -2.66 -15.85
N ILE A 13 0.28 -2.45 -14.99
CA ILE A 13 -0.61 -1.29 -15.07
C ILE A 13 0.19 0.00 -14.85
N ASP A 14 1.07 0.04 -13.85
CA ASP A 14 1.92 1.21 -13.57
C ASP A 14 2.78 1.61 -14.80
N ARG A 15 3.24 0.62 -15.59
CA ARG A 15 4.01 0.88 -16.81
C ARG A 15 3.17 1.28 -18.02
N MET A 16 1.93 0.81 -18.07
CA MET A 16 1.03 1.06 -19.21
C MET A 16 0.15 2.29 -19.02
N MET A 17 -0.02 2.74 -17.79
CA MET A 17 -0.86 3.89 -17.49
C MET A 17 -0.17 5.17 -17.94
N PRO A 18 -0.82 6.01 -18.77
CA PRO A 18 -0.28 7.31 -19.11
C PRO A 18 -0.18 8.18 -17.84
N ASP A 19 0.75 9.12 -17.85
CA ASP A 19 0.82 10.12 -16.80
C ASP A 19 -0.53 10.84 -16.65
N PRO A 20 -1.00 11.06 -15.41
CA PRO A 20 -2.28 11.71 -15.18
C PRO A 20 -2.29 13.09 -15.84
N ASP A 21 -3.31 13.33 -16.66
CA ASP A 21 -3.54 14.62 -17.28
C ASP A 21 -3.69 15.69 -16.19
N ARG A 22 -3.05 16.84 -16.36
CA ARG A 22 -3.04 17.91 -15.35
C ARG A 22 -4.43 18.38 -14.94
N ASP A 23 -5.42 18.22 -15.82
CA ASP A 23 -6.81 18.62 -15.58
C ASP A 23 -7.58 17.72 -14.60
N ILE A 24 -7.08 16.52 -14.31
CA ILE A 24 -7.67 15.62 -13.30
C ILE A 24 -7.20 15.97 -11.88
N SER A 25 -6.20 16.82 -11.76
CA SER A 25 -5.54 17.19 -10.50
C SER A 25 -6.17 18.36 -9.74
N GLU A 26 -7.39 18.80 -10.07
CA GLU A 26 -8.11 19.84 -9.29
C GLU A 26 -8.35 19.45 -7.81
N LYS A 27 -8.09 18.20 -7.46
CA LYS A 27 -7.99 17.76 -6.07
C LYS A 27 -6.54 17.44 -5.78
N ASP A 28 -5.74 18.45 -5.54
CA ASP A 28 -4.37 18.30 -5.09
C ASP A 28 -4.33 17.46 -3.81
N ASP A 29 -4.05 16.18 -4.00
CA ASP A 29 -3.74 15.32 -2.89
C ASP A 29 -2.39 15.81 -2.32
N VAL A 30 -2.29 15.95 -1.01
CA VAL A 30 -1.07 16.38 -0.33
C VAL A 30 0.16 15.58 -0.80
N LEU A 31 -0.05 14.31 -1.15
CA LEU A 31 0.98 13.44 -1.70
C LEU A 31 1.54 13.92 -3.06
N ASP A 32 0.73 14.54 -3.90
CA ASP A 32 1.19 15.06 -5.19
C ASP A 32 2.05 16.31 -5.02
N VAL A 33 1.67 17.16 -4.10
CA VAL A 33 2.46 18.35 -3.75
C VAL A 33 3.82 17.93 -3.19
N ILE A 34 3.85 16.96 -2.28
CA ILE A 34 5.10 16.42 -1.71
C ILE A 34 5.95 15.80 -2.81
N ARG A 35 5.35 15.02 -3.73
CA ARG A 35 6.06 14.41 -4.86
C ARG A 35 6.68 15.48 -5.76
N HIS A 36 5.92 16.51 -6.12
CA HIS A 36 6.39 17.57 -7.00
C HIS A 36 7.56 18.33 -6.37
N GLN A 37 7.43 18.76 -5.12
CA GLN A 37 8.51 19.43 -4.38
C GLN A 37 9.79 18.59 -4.29
N ARG A 38 9.66 17.26 -4.18
CA ARG A 38 10.83 16.38 -4.14
C ARG A 38 11.48 16.20 -5.49
N LEU A 39 10.69 16.05 -6.55
CA LEU A 39 11.22 15.97 -7.91
C LEU A 39 12.00 17.24 -8.25
N GLU A 40 11.48 18.42 -7.88
CA GLU A 40 12.18 19.68 -8.05
C GLU A 40 13.47 19.76 -7.21
N ARG A 41 13.44 19.30 -5.96
CA ARG A 41 14.63 19.27 -5.09
C ARG A 41 15.69 18.34 -5.64
N ASN A 42 15.32 17.15 -6.10
CA ASN A 42 16.25 16.19 -6.69
C ASN A 42 16.86 16.74 -7.99
N ALA A 43 16.04 17.36 -8.86
CA ALA A 43 16.55 18.00 -10.07
C ALA A 43 17.52 19.16 -9.80
N MET A 44 17.30 19.93 -8.71
CA MET A 44 18.25 20.96 -8.28
C MET A 44 19.54 20.38 -7.71
N ASN A 45 19.45 19.26 -6.98
CA ASN A 45 20.61 18.59 -6.38
C ASN A 45 21.45 17.88 -7.45
N GLU A 46 20.86 17.27 -8.48
CA GLU A 46 21.57 16.66 -9.60
C GLU A 46 22.46 17.65 -10.36
N GLN A 47 22.13 18.94 -10.35
CA GLN A 47 22.95 20.01 -10.93
C GLN A 47 24.16 20.40 -10.06
N GLN A 48 24.17 20.03 -8.77
CA GLN A 48 25.25 20.38 -7.83
C GLN A 48 26.13 19.20 -7.43
N GLU A 49 25.73 17.96 -7.70
CA GLU A 49 26.41 16.76 -7.17
C GLU A 49 26.81 15.74 -8.26
N GLU A 50 27.84 16.10 -9.06
CA GLU A 50 28.63 15.07 -9.77
C GLU A 50 29.55 14.26 -8.83
N SER A 51 29.51 14.47 -7.49
CA SER A 51 30.53 13.93 -6.60
C SER A 51 30.10 13.06 -5.43
N MET A 52 28.81 12.90 -5.13
CA MET A 52 28.39 11.98 -4.05
C MET A 52 27.12 11.25 -4.45
N GLY A 53 27.25 9.96 -4.75
CA GLY A 53 26.16 9.06 -5.10
C GLY A 53 25.10 8.94 -4.00
N GLU A 54 24.30 9.97 -3.85
CA GLU A 54 23.11 9.97 -3.02
C GLU A 54 22.03 9.18 -3.79
N VAL A 55 21.73 8.01 -3.28
CA VAL A 55 20.63 7.20 -3.81
C VAL A 55 19.36 8.02 -3.60
N ALA A 56 18.79 8.52 -4.70
CA ALA A 56 17.49 9.16 -4.70
C ALA A 56 16.52 8.32 -3.86
N GLU A 57 15.91 8.91 -2.84
CA GLU A 57 14.90 8.25 -2.01
C GLU A 57 13.74 7.84 -2.92
N VAL A 58 13.71 6.58 -3.29
CA VAL A 58 12.71 6.03 -4.21
C VAL A 58 11.40 5.88 -3.45
N PHE A 59 10.39 6.62 -3.87
CA PHE A 59 9.03 6.41 -3.38
C PHE A 59 8.55 4.98 -3.69
N PRO A 60 7.98 4.28 -2.72
CA PRO A 60 7.37 3.00 -3.02
C PRO A 60 6.23 3.20 -4.02
N PRO A 61 6.13 2.38 -5.08
CA PRO A 61 5.11 2.52 -6.11
C PRO A 61 3.69 2.45 -5.52
N THR A 62 3.52 1.72 -4.44
CA THR A 62 2.28 1.60 -3.69
C THR A 62 1.78 2.96 -3.16
N LEU A 63 2.69 3.87 -2.80
CA LEU A 63 2.33 5.22 -2.35
C LEU A 63 1.73 6.05 -3.49
N LEU A 64 2.30 5.93 -4.68
CA LEU A 64 1.93 6.75 -5.85
C LEU A 64 0.70 6.24 -6.60
N ARG A 65 0.32 4.96 -6.43
CA ARG A 65 -0.83 4.36 -7.13
C ARG A 65 -2.12 5.03 -6.73
N ARG A 66 -2.88 5.53 -7.69
CA ARG A 66 -4.20 6.14 -7.49
C ARG A 66 -5.36 5.19 -7.80
N TYR A 67 -5.07 3.98 -8.23
CA TYR A 67 -6.06 2.97 -8.55
C TYR A 67 -6.03 1.81 -7.56
N MET A 68 -7.15 1.09 -7.48
CA MET A 68 -7.26 -0.17 -6.74
C MET A 68 -7.65 -1.27 -7.71
N LEU A 69 -6.99 -2.42 -7.62
CA LEU A 69 -7.23 -3.57 -8.47
C LEU A 69 -8.22 -4.53 -7.80
N TYR A 70 -9.36 -4.75 -8.45
CA TYR A 70 -10.39 -5.69 -8.01
C TYR A 70 -10.53 -6.83 -9.00
N PHE A 71 -10.65 -8.06 -8.50
CA PHE A 71 -10.93 -9.23 -9.31
C PHE A 71 -12.38 -9.62 -9.19
N ARG A 72 -13.05 -9.73 -10.33
CA ARG A 72 -14.40 -10.30 -10.41
C ARG A 72 -14.31 -11.73 -10.95
N PRO A 73 -14.89 -12.71 -10.24
CA PRO A 73 -14.95 -14.07 -10.78
C PRO A 73 -15.86 -14.10 -12.02
N PRO A 74 -15.57 -14.94 -13.03
CA PRO A 74 -16.48 -15.20 -14.13
C PRO A 74 -17.83 -15.72 -13.63
N SER A 75 -18.92 -15.41 -14.33
CA SER A 75 -20.29 -15.79 -13.93
C SER A 75 -20.50 -17.30 -13.76
N ARG A 76 -19.65 -18.11 -14.42
CA ARG A 76 -19.68 -19.58 -14.34
C ARG A 76 -18.92 -20.16 -13.15
N THR A 77 -18.20 -19.34 -12.39
CA THR A 77 -17.41 -19.82 -11.24
C THR A 77 -18.35 -20.15 -10.09
N ALA A 78 -18.35 -21.43 -9.67
CA ALA A 78 -19.12 -21.87 -8.53
C ALA A 78 -18.59 -21.21 -7.25
N SER A 79 -19.50 -20.66 -6.43
CA SER A 79 -19.17 -20.18 -5.10
C SER A 79 -19.10 -21.34 -4.12
N LEU A 80 -18.09 -21.35 -3.25
CA LEU A 80 -17.93 -22.36 -2.21
C LEU A 80 -18.69 -21.96 -0.94
N PRO A 81 -19.34 -22.89 -0.24
CA PRO A 81 -19.84 -22.65 1.11
C PRO A 81 -18.66 -22.50 2.08
N VAL A 82 -18.86 -21.78 3.19
CA VAL A 82 -17.79 -21.51 4.16
C VAL A 82 -17.13 -22.81 4.68
N ARG A 83 -17.93 -23.86 4.92
CA ARG A 83 -17.45 -25.16 5.40
C ARG A 83 -16.57 -25.92 4.39
N ALA A 84 -16.64 -25.59 3.12
CA ALA A 84 -15.84 -26.26 2.07
C ALA A 84 -14.43 -25.68 1.94
N ILE A 85 -14.10 -24.61 2.67
CA ILE A 85 -12.76 -24.04 2.69
C ILE A 85 -11.81 -25.00 3.40
N ARG A 86 -10.72 -25.40 2.73
CA ARG A 86 -9.73 -26.37 3.19
C ARG A 86 -8.31 -25.80 3.01
N GLY A 87 -7.32 -26.44 3.63
CA GLY A 87 -5.90 -26.10 3.50
C GLY A 87 -5.41 -26.06 2.04
N ALA A 88 -5.96 -26.90 1.17
CA ALA A 88 -5.67 -26.88 -0.28
C ALA A 88 -6.04 -25.58 -1.00
N HIS A 89 -6.82 -24.71 -0.36
CA HIS A 89 -7.23 -23.41 -0.89
C HIS A 89 -6.33 -22.26 -0.46
N LEU A 90 -5.33 -22.53 0.39
CA LEU A 90 -4.38 -21.51 0.83
C LEU A 90 -3.64 -20.90 -0.36
N GLY A 91 -3.56 -19.58 -0.40
CA GLY A 91 -2.92 -18.83 -1.48
C GLY A 91 -3.71 -18.77 -2.80
N LYS A 92 -4.95 -19.24 -2.84
CA LYS A 92 -5.84 -19.16 -4.00
C LYS A 92 -6.91 -18.08 -3.79
N LEU A 93 -7.36 -17.49 -4.90
CA LEU A 93 -8.52 -16.62 -4.92
C LEU A 93 -9.79 -17.48 -5.02
N LEU A 94 -10.70 -17.28 -4.08
CA LEU A 94 -11.93 -18.09 -3.99
C LEU A 94 -13.15 -17.18 -3.97
N SER A 95 -14.24 -17.69 -4.54
CA SER A 95 -15.57 -17.11 -4.37
C SER A 95 -16.29 -17.86 -3.25
N VAL A 96 -16.64 -17.16 -2.19
CA VAL A 96 -17.31 -17.73 -1.00
C VAL A 96 -18.69 -17.12 -0.88
N ARG A 97 -19.70 -17.96 -0.57
CA ARG A 97 -21.07 -17.51 -0.35
C ARG A 97 -21.46 -17.72 1.11
N GLY A 98 -22.08 -16.71 1.70
CA GLY A 98 -22.56 -16.74 3.06
C GLY A 98 -23.46 -15.57 3.39
N ILE A 99 -23.99 -15.55 4.61
CA ILE A 99 -24.81 -14.47 5.16
C ILE A 99 -23.91 -13.56 5.99
N VAL A 100 -23.95 -12.26 5.72
CA VAL A 100 -23.23 -11.26 6.53
C VAL A 100 -23.97 -11.10 7.86
N THR A 101 -23.31 -11.44 8.96
CA THR A 101 -23.88 -11.36 10.31
C THR A 101 -23.43 -10.13 11.08
N ARG A 102 -22.24 -9.62 10.77
CA ARG A 102 -21.69 -8.45 11.43
C ARG A 102 -20.79 -7.67 10.47
N ILE A 103 -20.91 -6.37 10.50
CA ILE A 103 -20.06 -5.43 9.77
C ILE A 103 -19.51 -4.44 10.80
N SER A 104 -18.20 -4.17 10.74
CA SER A 104 -17.59 -3.11 11.54
C SER A 104 -17.80 -1.75 10.90
N ASP A 105 -17.54 -0.68 11.65
CA ASP A 105 -17.39 0.64 11.07
C ASP A 105 -16.20 0.70 10.11
N VAL A 106 -16.23 1.65 9.18
CA VAL A 106 -15.12 1.90 8.27
C VAL A 106 -14.00 2.59 9.05
N LYS A 107 -12.81 2.00 9.02
CA LYS A 107 -11.60 2.49 9.71
C LYS A 107 -10.50 2.75 8.69
N PRO A 108 -9.61 3.73 8.91
CA PRO A 108 -8.41 3.87 8.11
C PRO A 108 -7.44 2.73 8.43
N SER A 109 -6.91 2.09 7.39
CA SER A 109 -5.81 1.13 7.47
C SER A 109 -4.60 1.70 6.75
N ILE A 110 -3.44 1.67 7.38
CA ILE A 110 -2.20 2.16 6.79
C ILE A 110 -1.74 1.18 5.71
N LEU A 111 -1.47 1.70 4.52
CA LEU A 111 -0.89 0.95 3.41
C LEU A 111 0.62 1.23 3.27
N VAL A 112 0.98 2.51 3.41
CA VAL A 112 2.37 2.97 3.45
C VAL A 112 2.49 3.97 4.59
N ASP A 113 3.38 3.69 5.52
CA ASP A 113 3.67 4.59 6.63
C ASP A 113 4.94 5.41 6.31
N ALA A 114 4.85 6.72 6.46
CA ALA A 114 5.92 7.65 6.20
C ALA A 114 6.50 8.17 7.52
N TYR A 115 7.81 8.19 7.62
CA TYR A 115 8.55 8.67 8.77
C TYR A 115 9.52 9.76 8.36
N ALA A 116 9.74 10.73 9.22
CA ALA A 116 10.79 11.73 9.08
C ALA A 116 11.83 11.58 10.19
N CYS A 117 13.09 11.75 9.83
CA CYS A 117 14.21 11.74 10.78
C CYS A 117 14.53 13.17 11.24
N ASP A 118 14.60 13.39 12.54
CA ASP A 118 14.93 14.69 13.12
C ASP A 118 16.40 15.11 12.89
N VAL A 119 17.29 14.13 12.73
CA VAL A 119 18.74 14.41 12.65
C VAL A 119 19.20 14.70 11.23
N CYS A 120 18.79 13.85 10.26
CA CYS A 120 19.23 13.99 8.87
C CYS A 120 18.15 14.53 7.93
N GLY A 121 16.91 14.72 8.42
CA GLY A 121 15.78 15.18 7.61
C GLY A 121 15.29 14.17 6.57
N ALA A 122 15.89 12.97 6.51
CA ALA A 122 15.49 11.94 5.55
C ALA A 122 14.10 11.41 5.88
N GLU A 123 13.32 11.17 4.83
CA GLU A 123 12.03 10.52 4.93
C GLU A 123 12.17 9.04 4.58
N VAL A 124 11.60 8.19 5.41
CA VAL A 124 11.65 6.73 5.27
C VAL A 124 10.23 6.21 5.11
N PHE A 125 10.01 5.34 4.14
CA PHE A 125 8.71 4.75 3.86
C PHE A 125 8.70 3.26 4.18
N GLN A 126 7.64 2.82 4.87
CA GLN A 126 7.41 1.43 5.21
C GLN A 126 6.11 0.94 4.58
N GLU A 127 6.19 -0.03 3.67
CA GLU A 127 5.00 -0.69 3.15
C GLU A 127 4.43 -1.67 4.19
N VAL A 128 3.14 -1.54 4.45
CA VAL A 128 2.40 -2.38 5.38
C VAL A 128 1.57 -3.39 4.60
N THR A 129 1.90 -4.67 4.72
CA THR A 129 1.22 -5.73 3.98
C THR A 129 0.24 -6.55 4.81
N GLY A 130 0.22 -6.37 6.12
CA GLY A 130 -0.63 -7.09 7.07
C GLY A 130 -1.45 -6.15 7.95
N GLN A 131 -2.36 -6.72 8.73
CA GLN A 131 -3.14 -5.98 9.72
C GLN A 131 -2.28 -5.50 10.91
N GLN A 132 -1.20 -6.20 11.17
CA GLN A 132 -0.24 -5.87 12.22
C GLN A 132 1.12 -5.66 11.58
N TYR A 133 1.81 -4.61 11.98
CA TYR A 133 3.17 -4.31 11.57
C TYR A 133 3.93 -3.70 12.74
N MET A 134 5.24 -3.76 12.68
CA MET A 134 6.12 -3.11 13.66
C MET A 134 6.62 -1.80 13.06
N PRO A 135 6.27 -0.64 13.65
CA PRO A 135 6.74 0.65 13.17
C PRO A 135 8.26 0.76 13.26
N LEU A 136 8.84 1.47 12.31
CA LEU A 136 10.26 1.80 12.34
C LEU A 136 10.54 2.81 13.45
N THR A 137 11.52 2.52 14.30
CA THR A 137 11.88 3.38 15.44
C THR A 137 13.13 4.19 15.19
N PHE A 138 14.04 3.70 14.33
CA PHE A 138 15.33 4.36 14.07
C PHE A 138 15.54 4.59 12.58
N CYS A 139 16.25 5.68 12.27
CA CYS A 139 16.58 6.08 10.92
C CYS A 139 17.53 5.06 10.25
N THR A 140 17.18 4.67 9.01
CA THR A 140 17.97 3.75 8.18
C THR A 140 18.74 4.47 7.08
N SER A 141 18.72 5.82 7.04
CA SER A 141 19.43 6.60 6.05
C SER A 141 20.95 6.39 6.15
N ARG A 142 21.65 6.50 5.01
CA ARG A 142 23.12 6.33 4.97
C ARG A 142 23.82 7.30 5.93
N VAL A 143 23.37 8.53 6.02
CA VAL A 143 23.95 9.57 6.90
C VAL A 143 23.93 9.12 8.36
N CYS A 144 22.76 8.69 8.85
CA CYS A 144 22.63 8.24 10.24
C CYS A 144 23.36 6.92 10.51
N VAL A 145 23.35 5.98 9.53
CA VAL A 145 24.07 4.71 9.64
C VAL A 145 25.57 4.92 9.66
N THR A 146 26.13 5.76 8.77
CA THR A 146 27.56 6.07 8.71
C THR A 146 28.04 6.77 9.98
N ASN A 147 27.24 7.71 10.49
CA ASN A 147 27.53 8.43 11.72
C ASN A 147 27.22 7.61 12.99
N ARG A 148 26.74 6.37 12.85
CA ARG A 148 26.31 5.48 13.94
C ARG A 148 25.32 6.16 14.90
N THR A 149 24.51 7.07 14.40
CA THR A 149 23.52 7.82 15.16
C THR A 149 22.22 7.04 15.17
N ARG A 150 21.73 6.65 16.34
CA ARG A 150 20.38 6.06 16.50
C ARG A 150 19.35 7.18 16.54
N ALA A 151 19.15 7.85 15.40
CA ALA A 151 18.19 8.94 15.29
C ALA A 151 16.75 8.40 15.34
N PRO A 152 15.86 8.94 16.17
CA PRO A 152 14.48 8.53 16.21
C PRO A 152 13.74 8.95 14.94
N LEU A 153 12.75 8.13 14.56
CA LEU A 153 11.84 8.41 13.46
C LEU A 153 10.47 8.85 13.98
N TYR A 154 9.91 9.88 13.37
CA TYR A 154 8.59 10.39 13.70
C TYR A 154 7.61 10.12 12.57
N PRO A 155 6.43 9.53 12.84
CA PRO A 155 5.44 9.24 11.81
C PRO A 155 4.84 10.52 11.25
N GLN A 156 4.71 10.56 9.91
CA GLN A 156 4.14 11.68 9.15
C GLN A 156 2.79 11.26 8.56
N ALA A 157 1.70 11.47 9.29
CA ALA A 157 0.37 11.07 8.87
C ALA A 157 -0.07 11.66 7.52
N ARG A 158 0.38 12.89 7.18
CA ARG A 158 0.05 13.55 5.91
C ARG A 158 0.76 12.95 4.70
N ALA A 159 1.96 12.40 4.93
CA ALA A 159 2.74 11.72 3.88
C ALA A 159 2.47 10.22 3.82
N SER A 160 1.72 9.68 4.77
CA SER A 160 1.31 8.28 4.83
C SER A 160 0.07 8.03 4.00
N LYS A 161 -0.04 6.83 3.43
CA LYS A 161 -1.19 6.42 2.64
C LYS A 161 -2.10 5.50 3.43
N PHE A 162 -3.38 5.87 3.49
CA PHE A 162 -4.42 5.11 4.15
C PHE A 162 -5.44 4.58 3.15
N LEU A 163 -6.00 3.41 3.47
CA LEU A 163 -7.14 2.84 2.76
C LEU A 163 -8.30 2.67 3.72
N ALA A 164 -9.53 2.77 3.19
CA ALA A 164 -10.72 2.41 3.94
C ALA A 164 -10.74 0.90 4.19
N TYR A 165 -10.86 0.50 5.43
CA TYR A 165 -10.88 -0.89 5.88
C TYR A 165 -12.13 -1.18 6.68
N GLN A 166 -12.72 -2.35 6.47
CA GLN A 166 -13.92 -2.81 7.15
C GLN A 166 -13.84 -4.32 7.40
N GLU A 167 -14.21 -4.76 8.58
CA GLU A 167 -14.32 -6.16 8.93
C GLU A 167 -15.75 -6.67 8.72
N ILE A 168 -15.86 -7.80 8.04
CA ILE A 168 -17.14 -8.44 7.77
C ILE A 168 -17.09 -9.88 8.32
N ARG A 169 -18.05 -10.25 9.14
CA ARG A 169 -18.26 -11.64 9.57
C ARG A 169 -19.32 -12.30 8.70
N ILE A 170 -18.95 -13.42 8.12
CA ILE A 170 -19.82 -14.19 7.23
C ILE A 170 -20.14 -15.52 7.90
N GLN A 171 -21.42 -15.84 7.98
CA GLN A 171 -21.94 -17.12 8.44
C GLN A 171 -22.36 -17.96 7.23
N GLU A 172 -22.26 -19.26 7.36
CA GLU A 172 -22.74 -20.18 6.33
C GLU A 172 -24.26 -20.10 6.16
N MET A 173 -24.69 -20.15 4.92
CA MET A 173 -26.12 -20.29 4.60
C MET A 173 -26.61 -21.67 5.03
N THR A 174 -27.76 -21.70 5.68
CA THR A 174 -28.45 -22.96 5.94
C THR A 174 -29.04 -23.44 4.61
N ASP A 175 -28.41 -24.43 3.99
CA ASP A 175 -29.01 -25.10 2.85
C ASP A 175 -30.28 -25.80 3.36
N ARG A 176 -31.44 -25.18 3.13
CA ARG A 176 -32.70 -25.91 3.18
C ARG A 176 -32.69 -26.93 2.02
N LYS A 177 -32.05 -28.06 2.22
CA LYS A 177 -32.50 -29.25 1.53
C LYS A 177 -33.83 -29.60 2.16
N SER A 178 -34.91 -29.14 1.54
CA SER A 178 -36.24 -29.68 1.76
C SER A 178 -36.14 -31.20 1.58
N VAL A 179 -36.45 -31.90 2.67
CA VAL A 179 -36.72 -33.32 2.66
C VAL A 179 -37.88 -33.62 1.72
#